data_d8bee9bd9a3fdd27351878e4c2726c29
#
_entry.id   d8bee9bd9a3fdd27351878e4c2726c29
#
_cell.length_a   1.000
_cell.length_b   1.000
_cell.length_c   1.000
_cell.angle_alpha   90.00
_cell.angle_beta   90.00
_cell.angle_gamma   90.00
#
_symmetry.space_group_name_H-M   'P 1'
#
loop_
_entity.id
_entity.type
_entity.pdbx_description
1 polymer ?
#
loop_
_entity_poly.entity_id
_entity_poly.type
_entity_poly.pdbx_seq_one_letter_code
_entity_poly.pdbx_strand_id
1 'polypeptide(L)'
;MSAFVMSDEYPKLCKTIENYGYDIIPSDNILQFNTPEQRHIDMQMLKINNDIFLLKECNNLKRLLENKYYNIILCKNNIDGKYPHCVALNCLYISGKLYGREEAIDVSVKNYCNENGIEIVDVKQGYTRCSTAVIGKNSAITADSTIYNALTKNGIDVLKIDNGSIRLDGYDYGFIGGACTMIDDGTVAFFGDIKTHPNFRKIERFCIIHNVKIINLAENKPLTDVGGAVKI
;
A
#
# COMPACT_ATOMS: atom_id res chain seq x y z
N MET A 1 -5.64 -4.35 20.70
CA MET A 1 -5.60 -5.31 19.58
C MET A 1 -5.01 -4.62 18.36
N SER A 2 -4.27 -5.34 17.52
CA SER A 2 -3.78 -4.80 16.26
C SER A 2 -4.93 -4.67 15.27
N ALA A 3 -4.94 -3.64 14.45
CA ALA A 3 -5.97 -3.39 13.47
C ALA A 3 -5.39 -3.15 12.08
N PHE A 4 -6.22 -3.30 11.06
CA PHE A 4 -5.92 -2.87 9.70
C PHE A 4 -6.82 -1.71 9.30
N VAL A 5 -6.24 -0.68 8.72
CA VAL A 5 -6.99 0.36 8.02
C VAL A 5 -7.11 -0.05 6.56
N MET A 6 -8.32 -0.16 6.03
CA MET A 6 -8.59 -0.55 4.64
C MET A 6 -10.00 -0.13 4.19
N SER A 7 -10.28 -0.28 2.91
CA SER A 7 -11.63 -0.08 2.37
C SER A 7 -12.64 -1.09 2.95
N ASP A 8 -13.79 -0.62 3.40
CA ASP A 8 -14.92 -1.43 3.87
C ASP A 8 -15.89 -1.84 2.74
N GLU A 9 -15.63 -1.43 1.50
CA GLU A 9 -16.39 -1.86 0.32
C GLU A 9 -16.24 -3.36 0.00
N TYR A 10 -15.29 -4.03 0.65
CA TYR A 10 -15.01 -5.46 0.48
C TYR A 10 -15.32 -6.26 1.76
N PRO A 11 -16.60 -6.35 2.22
CA PRO A 11 -16.96 -6.87 3.52
C PRO A 11 -16.54 -8.33 3.74
N LYS A 12 -16.46 -9.14 2.68
CA LYS A 12 -15.99 -10.53 2.77
C LYS A 12 -14.49 -10.59 3.08
N LEU A 13 -13.69 -9.72 2.47
CA LEU A 13 -12.25 -9.62 2.74
C LEU A 13 -12.01 -9.10 4.16
N CYS A 14 -12.72 -8.05 4.56
CA CYS A 14 -12.69 -7.53 5.94
C CYS A 14 -12.98 -8.65 6.95
N LYS A 15 -14.06 -9.39 6.74
CA LYS A 15 -14.44 -10.51 7.62
C LYS A 15 -13.39 -11.61 7.70
N THR A 16 -12.71 -11.89 6.58
CA THR A 16 -11.61 -12.86 6.57
C THR A 16 -10.44 -12.37 7.42
N ILE A 17 -10.06 -11.09 7.33
CA ILE A 17 -9.01 -10.50 8.18
C ILE A 17 -9.41 -10.49 9.65
N GLU A 18 -10.66 -10.19 9.98
CA GLU A 18 -11.19 -10.28 11.35
C GLU A 18 -11.08 -11.71 11.92
N ASN A 19 -11.30 -12.73 11.11
CA ASN A 19 -11.15 -14.13 11.52
C ASN A 19 -9.68 -14.51 11.85
N TYR A 20 -8.71 -13.72 11.37
CA TYR A 20 -7.30 -13.81 11.80
C TYR A 20 -7.01 -13.02 13.09
N GLY A 21 -8.01 -12.42 13.73
CA GLY A 21 -7.88 -11.74 15.02
C GLY A 21 -7.52 -10.27 14.94
N TYR A 22 -7.74 -9.62 13.79
CA TYR A 22 -7.49 -8.19 13.59
C TYR A 22 -8.79 -7.40 13.51
N ASP A 23 -8.82 -6.21 14.09
CA ASP A 23 -9.91 -5.27 13.89
C ASP A 23 -9.78 -4.60 12.51
N ILE A 24 -10.90 -4.19 11.92
CA ILE A 24 -10.92 -3.37 10.70
C ILE A 24 -11.33 -1.95 11.05
N ILE A 25 -10.54 -0.98 10.61
CA ILE A 25 -10.84 0.44 10.64
C ILE A 25 -11.10 0.87 9.21
N PRO A 26 -12.31 1.38 8.88
CA PRO A 26 -12.62 1.78 7.52
C PRO A 26 -11.84 3.03 7.11
N SER A 27 -11.37 3.06 5.86
CA SER A 27 -10.86 4.27 5.24
C SER A 27 -11.98 5.28 4.97
N ASP A 28 -11.64 6.55 4.84
CA ASP A 28 -12.61 7.59 4.46
C ASP A 28 -12.99 7.48 2.97
N ASN A 29 -14.11 8.09 2.59
CA ASN A 29 -14.53 8.24 1.20
C ASN A 29 -14.08 9.61 0.68
N ILE A 30 -13.02 9.65 -0.12
CA ILE A 30 -12.41 10.87 -0.64
C ILE A 30 -12.98 11.18 -2.03
N LEU A 31 -14.00 12.02 -2.08
CA LEU A 31 -14.76 12.33 -3.32
C LEU A 31 -13.91 13.01 -4.41
N GLN A 32 -12.78 13.57 -4.06
CA GLN A 32 -11.84 14.17 -5.02
C GLN A 32 -11.13 13.13 -5.89
N PHE A 33 -11.02 11.88 -5.43
CA PHE A 33 -10.46 10.79 -6.23
C PHE A 33 -11.46 10.24 -7.25
N ASN A 34 -10.96 9.55 -8.26
CA ASN A 34 -11.80 8.73 -9.13
C ASN A 34 -12.55 7.67 -8.32
N THR A 35 -13.78 7.37 -8.72
CA THR A 35 -14.66 6.48 -7.95
C THR A 35 -14.00 5.18 -7.46
N PRO A 36 -13.22 4.43 -8.26
CA PRO A 36 -12.58 3.20 -7.78
C PRO A 36 -11.52 3.41 -6.70
N GLU A 37 -10.95 4.61 -6.60
CA GLU A 37 -9.84 4.93 -5.69
C GLU A 37 -10.29 5.66 -4.41
N GLN A 38 -11.56 6.06 -4.32
CA GLN A 38 -12.05 6.94 -3.25
C GLN A 38 -11.83 6.39 -1.85
N ARG A 39 -11.78 5.07 -1.70
CA ARG A 39 -11.55 4.38 -0.41
C ARG A 39 -10.22 3.66 -0.33
N HIS A 40 -9.34 3.85 -1.30
CA HIS A 40 -8.01 3.26 -1.28
C HIS A 40 -7.15 3.88 -0.17
N ILE A 41 -6.78 3.09 0.83
CA ILE A 41 -6.04 3.59 2.00
C ILE A 41 -4.61 4.02 1.66
N ASP A 42 -3.99 3.40 0.68
CA ASP A 42 -2.66 3.75 0.20
C ASP A 42 -2.60 5.10 -0.55
N MET A 43 -3.77 5.67 -0.89
CA MET A 43 -3.92 7.03 -1.37
C MET A 43 -4.15 8.05 -0.23
N GLN A 44 -4.67 7.60 0.90
CA GLN A 44 -5.14 8.44 2.00
C GLN A 44 -4.14 8.54 3.16
N MET A 45 -3.29 7.52 3.30
CA MET A 45 -2.43 7.34 4.48
C MET A 45 -1.06 6.81 4.10
N LEU A 46 -0.03 7.42 4.69
CA LEU A 46 1.34 6.91 4.68
C LEU A 46 1.80 6.71 6.13
N LYS A 47 2.30 5.52 6.44
CA LYS A 47 2.90 5.22 7.73
C LYS A 47 4.41 5.13 7.59
N ILE A 48 5.13 5.92 8.40
CA ILE A 48 6.59 5.88 8.54
C ILE A 48 6.89 5.63 10.02
N ASN A 49 7.38 4.45 10.36
CA ASN A 49 7.57 4.01 11.74
C ASN A 49 6.26 4.12 12.57
N ASN A 50 6.23 4.98 13.60
CA ASN A 50 5.05 5.25 14.42
C ASN A 50 4.28 6.50 13.99
N ASP A 51 4.75 7.21 12.98
CA ASP A 51 4.12 8.43 12.48
C ASP A 51 3.19 8.10 11.31
N ILE A 52 2.01 8.70 11.34
CA ILE A 52 0.97 8.52 10.33
C ILE A 52 0.68 9.85 9.65
N PHE A 53 0.91 9.89 8.36
CA PHE A 53 0.48 11.00 7.50
C PHE A 53 -0.91 10.71 6.97
N LEU A 54 -1.82 11.68 7.07
CA LEU A 54 -3.18 11.58 6.56
C LEU A 54 -3.50 12.78 5.67
N LEU A 55 -4.32 12.54 4.66
CA LEU A 55 -4.96 13.63 3.95
C LEU A 55 -5.84 14.45 4.90
N LYS A 56 -5.96 15.76 4.65
CA LYS A 56 -6.82 16.65 5.46
C LYS A 56 -8.28 16.21 5.47
N GLU A 57 -8.70 15.59 4.38
CA GLU A 57 -10.05 15.10 4.13
C GLU A 57 -10.42 13.87 4.96
N CYS A 58 -9.43 13.16 5.53
CA CYS A 58 -9.62 11.94 6.33
C CYS A 58 -10.09 12.24 7.76
N ASN A 59 -11.27 12.85 7.91
CA ASN A 59 -11.79 13.31 9.20
C ASN A 59 -12.20 12.17 10.14
N ASN A 60 -12.86 11.13 9.60
CA ASN A 60 -13.28 9.98 10.40
C ASN A 60 -12.08 9.14 10.81
N LEU A 61 -11.20 8.84 9.87
CA LEU A 61 -9.99 8.06 10.12
C LEU A 61 -9.10 8.75 11.16
N LYS A 62 -8.88 10.06 11.04
CA LYS A 62 -8.15 10.85 12.03
C LYS A 62 -8.72 10.64 13.44
N ARG A 63 -10.04 10.84 13.64
CA ARG A 63 -10.72 10.66 14.92
C ARG A 63 -10.56 9.26 15.49
N LEU A 64 -10.62 8.22 14.63
CA LEU A 64 -10.46 6.81 15.04
C LEU A 64 -9.03 6.49 15.45
N LEU A 65 -8.03 7.14 14.86
CA LEU A 65 -6.62 6.93 15.12
C LEU A 65 -6.07 7.77 16.30
N GLU A 66 -6.65 8.93 16.59
CA GLU A 66 -6.22 9.82 17.69
C GLU A 66 -6.17 9.10 19.05
N ASN A 67 -7.00 8.08 19.25
CA ASN A 67 -7.05 7.29 20.49
C ASN A 67 -6.03 6.13 20.54
N LYS A 68 -5.15 5.98 19.56
CA LYS A 68 -4.28 4.80 19.39
C LYS A 68 -2.77 5.07 19.55
N TYR A 69 -2.36 6.14 20.23
CA TYR A 69 -0.94 6.46 20.49
C TYR A 69 -0.05 6.67 19.26
N TYR A 70 -0.62 6.96 18.09
CA TYR A 70 0.13 7.34 16.91
C TYR A 70 0.27 8.88 16.83
N ASN A 71 1.42 9.34 16.36
CA ASN A 71 1.58 10.73 15.97
C ASN A 71 0.94 10.94 14.58
N ILE A 72 -0.11 11.75 14.50
CA ILE A 72 -0.84 12.00 13.27
C ILE A 72 -0.41 13.36 12.71
N ILE A 73 0.09 13.34 11.48
CA ILE A 73 0.54 14.50 10.73
C ILE A 73 -0.40 14.68 9.53
N LEU A 74 -1.08 15.81 9.47
CA LEU A 74 -1.94 16.11 8.32
C LEU A 74 -1.13 16.68 7.17
N CYS A 75 -1.45 16.23 5.96
CA CYS A 75 -0.91 16.81 4.72
C CYS A 75 -1.16 18.31 4.67
N LYS A 76 -0.22 19.06 4.11
CA LYS A 76 -0.36 20.51 3.92
C LYS A 76 -1.00 20.89 2.59
N ASN A 77 -0.79 20.06 1.57
CA ASN A 77 -1.39 20.32 0.24
C ASN A 77 -2.87 19.93 0.24
N ASN A 78 -3.63 20.59 -0.61
CA ASN A 78 -5.00 20.17 -0.92
C ASN A 78 -4.97 19.17 -2.07
N ILE A 79 -5.88 18.20 -2.04
CA ILE A 79 -6.03 17.23 -3.11
C ILE A 79 -7.03 17.76 -4.14
N ASP A 80 -6.63 17.74 -5.41
CA ASP A 80 -7.50 18.11 -6.55
C ASP A 80 -7.96 16.90 -7.37
N GLY A 81 -7.61 15.68 -6.93
CA GLY A 81 -7.93 14.42 -7.58
C GLY A 81 -7.19 14.17 -8.90
N LYS A 82 -6.32 15.09 -9.33
CA LYS A 82 -5.58 14.98 -10.59
C LYS A 82 -4.16 14.48 -10.37
N TYR A 83 -3.72 13.62 -11.27
CA TYR A 83 -2.32 13.21 -11.30
C TYR A 83 -1.39 14.38 -11.70
N PRO A 84 -0.24 14.60 -11.03
CA PRO A 84 0.32 13.73 -9.99
C PRO A 84 -0.12 14.08 -8.55
N HIS A 85 -0.93 15.10 -8.31
CA HIS A 85 -1.25 15.57 -6.95
C HIS A 85 -2.08 14.55 -6.14
N CYS A 86 -2.89 13.72 -6.82
CA CYS A 86 -3.68 12.69 -6.15
C CYS A 86 -2.84 11.61 -5.46
N VAL A 87 -1.56 11.45 -5.83
CA VAL A 87 -0.67 10.42 -5.26
C VAL A 87 0.27 10.95 -4.18
N ALA A 88 -0.09 12.07 -3.53
CA ALA A 88 0.76 12.77 -2.56
C ALA A 88 1.24 11.92 -1.37
N LEU A 89 0.49 10.90 -0.97
CA LEU A 89 0.83 9.92 0.07
C LEU A 89 1.10 8.51 -0.48
N ASN A 90 0.95 8.27 -1.78
CA ASN A 90 1.18 6.95 -2.37
C ASN A 90 2.68 6.63 -2.50
N CYS A 91 3.39 6.73 -1.39
CA CYS A 91 4.82 6.49 -1.26
C CYS A 91 5.09 5.15 -0.58
N LEU A 92 6.20 4.54 -0.93
CA LEU A 92 6.68 3.30 -0.33
C LEU A 92 7.80 3.60 0.66
N TYR A 93 7.58 3.36 1.96
CA TYR A 93 8.64 3.37 2.96
C TYR A 93 9.14 1.94 3.18
N ILE A 94 10.40 1.69 2.82
CA ILE A 94 11.04 0.38 2.98
C ILE A 94 12.55 0.57 3.21
N SER A 95 13.14 -0.25 4.08
CA SER A 95 14.58 -0.23 4.37
C SER A 95 15.12 1.14 4.78
N GLY A 96 14.32 1.95 5.50
CA GLY A 96 14.72 3.26 6.00
C GLY A 96 14.73 4.37 4.94
N LYS A 97 14.23 4.12 3.74
CA LYS A 97 14.12 5.10 2.66
C LYS A 97 12.67 5.25 2.20
N LEU A 98 12.33 6.42 1.68
CA LEU A 98 11.04 6.70 1.07
C LEU A 98 11.18 6.73 -0.46
N TYR A 99 10.41 5.92 -1.14
CA TYR A 99 10.34 5.89 -2.62
C TYR A 99 9.01 6.49 -3.06
N GLY A 100 9.06 7.39 -4.02
CA GLY A 100 7.86 8.03 -4.54
C GLY A 100 8.20 9.00 -5.66
N ARG A 101 7.17 9.50 -6.36
CA ARG A 101 7.35 10.58 -7.32
C ARG A 101 7.56 11.89 -6.57
N GLU A 102 8.80 12.34 -6.46
CA GLU A 102 9.20 13.43 -5.57
C GLU A 102 8.37 14.71 -5.75
N GLU A 103 8.05 15.09 -6.99
CA GLU A 103 7.23 16.27 -7.26
C GLU A 103 5.81 16.19 -6.67
N ALA A 104 5.25 14.96 -6.52
CA ALA A 104 3.91 14.71 -6.01
C ALA A 104 3.85 14.62 -4.48
N ILE A 105 4.94 14.22 -3.82
CA ILE A 105 4.98 13.98 -2.38
C ILE A 105 4.58 15.25 -1.60
N ASP A 106 3.67 15.08 -0.64
CA ASP A 106 3.25 16.19 0.22
C ASP A 106 4.43 16.84 0.96
N VAL A 107 4.37 18.15 1.09
CA VAL A 107 5.45 18.92 1.74
C VAL A 107 5.65 18.54 3.20
N SER A 108 4.61 18.08 3.92
CA SER A 108 4.75 17.60 5.29
C SER A 108 5.61 16.34 5.37
N VAL A 109 5.46 15.43 4.40
CA VAL A 109 6.27 14.21 4.29
C VAL A 109 7.72 14.56 3.94
N LYS A 110 7.95 15.48 2.98
CA LYS A 110 9.29 15.93 2.60
C LYS A 110 10.03 16.55 3.79
N ASN A 111 9.36 17.45 4.53
CA ASN A 111 9.95 18.08 5.71
C ASN A 111 10.31 17.05 6.78
N TYR A 112 9.39 16.12 7.06
CA TYR A 112 9.64 15.04 8.01
C TYR A 112 10.83 14.17 7.59
N CYS A 113 10.93 13.78 6.33
CA CYS A 113 12.06 13.00 5.82
C CYS A 113 13.38 13.75 6.00
N ASN A 114 13.41 15.05 5.68
CA ASN A 114 14.60 15.88 5.87
C ASN A 114 14.99 16.01 7.35
N GLU A 115 14.05 16.24 8.25
CA GLU A 115 14.26 16.37 9.69
C GLU A 115 14.75 15.06 10.33
N ASN A 116 14.34 13.91 9.79
CA ASN A 116 14.68 12.58 10.31
C ASN A 116 15.79 11.86 9.53
N GLY A 117 16.43 12.53 8.56
CA GLY A 117 17.52 11.95 7.77
C GLY A 117 17.06 10.78 6.87
N ILE A 118 15.78 10.75 6.48
CA ILE A 118 15.23 9.74 5.57
C ILE A 118 15.47 10.20 4.13
N GLU A 119 16.24 9.41 3.39
CA GLU A 119 16.47 9.66 1.96
C GLU A 119 15.17 9.44 1.16
N ILE A 120 14.81 10.42 0.32
CA ILE A 120 13.75 10.29 -0.67
C ILE A 120 14.38 9.85 -1.99
N VAL A 121 13.94 8.71 -2.50
CA VAL A 121 14.37 8.18 -3.80
C VAL A 121 13.27 8.43 -4.82
N ASP A 122 13.54 9.31 -5.77
CA ASP A 122 12.59 9.64 -6.83
C ASP A 122 12.36 8.46 -7.78
N VAL A 123 11.09 8.17 -8.07
CA VAL A 123 10.65 7.18 -9.05
C VAL A 123 9.60 7.80 -9.98
N LYS A 124 9.58 7.36 -11.24
CA LYS A 124 8.64 7.92 -12.22
C LYS A 124 7.18 7.51 -11.97
N GLN A 125 6.98 6.36 -11.31
CA GLN A 125 5.64 5.85 -10.97
C GLN A 125 5.09 6.56 -9.74
N GLY A 126 4.02 7.36 -9.90
CA GLY A 126 3.40 8.07 -8.79
C GLY A 126 2.63 7.14 -7.83
N TYR A 127 1.99 6.10 -8.37
CA TYR A 127 1.32 5.06 -7.56
C TYR A 127 2.35 4.06 -7.00
N THR A 128 3.36 4.56 -6.29
CA THR A 128 4.52 3.74 -5.88
C THR A 128 4.14 2.66 -4.87
N ARG A 129 3.31 3.01 -3.87
CA ARG A 129 2.84 2.05 -2.85
C ARG A 129 1.88 1.02 -3.46
N CYS A 130 0.90 1.47 -4.25
CA CYS A 130 -0.03 0.58 -4.96
C CYS A 130 0.71 -0.40 -5.86
N SER A 131 1.76 0.05 -6.56
CA SER A 131 2.51 -0.76 -7.52
C SER A 131 3.49 -1.74 -6.87
N THR A 132 3.65 -1.72 -5.52
CA THR A 132 4.67 -2.50 -4.83
C THR A 132 4.09 -3.32 -3.68
N ALA A 133 4.15 -4.65 -3.81
CA ALA A 133 3.89 -5.56 -2.70
C ALA A 133 5.16 -5.71 -1.86
N VAL A 134 5.11 -5.26 -0.61
CA VAL A 134 6.19 -5.51 0.37
C VAL A 134 6.05 -6.94 0.87
N ILE A 135 7.13 -7.72 0.79
CA ILE A 135 7.16 -9.13 1.24
C ILE A 135 8.01 -9.28 2.51
N GLY A 136 8.83 -8.31 2.81
CA GLY A 136 9.67 -8.32 4.00
C GLY A 136 10.43 -7.02 4.15
N LYS A 137 11.33 -6.97 5.12
CA LYS A 137 12.10 -5.73 5.43
C LYS A 137 12.92 -5.24 4.24
N ASN A 138 13.44 -6.17 3.41
CA ASN A 138 14.30 -5.88 2.26
C ASN A 138 13.86 -6.64 1.01
N SER A 139 12.58 -6.97 0.87
CA SER A 139 12.08 -7.69 -0.29
C SER A 139 10.72 -7.19 -0.74
N ALA A 140 10.53 -7.10 -2.06
CA ALA A 140 9.33 -6.56 -2.67
C ALA A 140 9.01 -7.23 -4.02
N ILE A 141 7.77 -7.07 -4.46
CA ILE A 141 7.31 -7.52 -5.79
C ILE A 141 6.70 -6.31 -6.50
N THR A 142 7.06 -6.09 -7.75
CA THR A 142 6.47 -5.03 -8.57
C THR A 142 6.43 -5.44 -10.05
N ALA A 143 5.48 -4.86 -10.79
CA ALA A 143 5.46 -4.94 -12.25
C ALA A 143 6.12 -3.70 -12.90
N ASP A 144 6.31 -2.62 -12.15
CA ASP A 144 6.87 -1.37 -12.66
C ASP A 144 8.40 -1.43 -12.78
N SER A 145 8.93 -1.08 -13.95
CA SER A 145 10.38 -1.13 -14.21
C SER A 145 11.15 -0.02 -13.50
N THR A 146 10.53 1.14 -13.28
CA THR A 146 11.22 2.27 -12.63
C THR A 146 11.36 2.02 -11.14
N ILE A 147 10.33 1.45 -10.51
CA ILE A 147 10.35 1.01 -9.11
C ILE A 147 11.35 -0.15 -8.95
N TYR A 148 11.28 -1.17 -9.82
CA TYR A 148 12.21 -2.30 -9.81
C TYR A 148 13.67 -1.83 -9.79
N ASN A 149 14.03 -0.93 -10.71
CA ASN A 149 15.40 -0.41 -10.82
C ASN A 149 15.80 0.40 -9.59
N ALA A 150 14.91 1.26 -9.08
CA ALA A 150 15.19 2.09 -7.90
C ALA A 150 15.40 1.25 -6.65
N LEU A 151 14.54 0.27 -6.40
CA LEU A 151 14.64 -0.63 -5.24
C LEU A 151 15.89 -1.51 -5.32
N THR A 152 16.14 -2.14 -6.47
CA THR A 152 17.31 -3.01 -6.68
C THR A 152 18.62 -2.23 -6.51
N LYS A 153 18.72 -1.02 -7.06
CA LYS A 153 19.89 -0.14 -6.90
C LYS A 153 20.19 0.17 -5.42
N ASN A 154 19.17 0.17 -4.58
CA ASN A 154 19.26 0.42 -3.14
C ASN A 154 19.35 -0.88 -2.30
N GLY A 155 19.67 -2.02 -2.91
CA GLY A 155 19.95 -3.28 -2.20
C GLY A 155 18.72 -4.05 -1.74
N ILE A 156 17.53 -3.72 -2.26
CA ILE A 156 16.30 -4.46 -2.00
C ILE A 156 16.19 -5.60 -3.01
N ASP A 157 15.89 -6.80 -2.54
CA ASP A 157 15.59 -7.93 -3.42
C ASP A 157 14.20 -7.79 -4.01
N VAL A 158 14.09 -7.76 -5.33
CA VAL A 158 12.84 -7.44 -6.01
C VAL A 158 12.50 -8.48 -7.07
N LEU A 159 11.32 -9.09 -6.92
CA LEU A 159 10.74 -9.89 -7.98
C LEU A 159 9.97 -8.99 -8.95
N LYS A 160 10.39 -8.98 -10.21
CA LYS A 160 9.62 -8.35 -11.28
C LYS A 160 8.61 -9.32 -11.86
N ILE A 161 7.34 -8.89 -11.93
CA ILE A 161 6.21 -9.64 -12.47
C ILE A 161 5.62 -8.94 -13.70
N ASP A 162 4.69 -9.64 -14.39
CA ASP A 162 3.93 -9.09 -15.51
C ASP A 162 2.74 -8.25 -15.01
N ASN A 163 2.35 -7.24 -15.79
CA ASN A 163 1.17 -6.42 -15.55
C ASN A 163 -0.13 -7.09 -16.02
N GLY A 164 -1.30 -6.55 -15.62
CA GLY A 164 -2.57 -6.77 -16.28
C GLY A 164 -3.45 -7.87 -15.69
N SER A 165 -3.03 -8.51 -14.59
CA SER A 165 -3.75 -9.67 -14.03
C SER A 165 -4.45 -9.39 -12.69
N ILE A 166 -4.51 -8.13 -12.28
CA ILE A 166 -5.14 -7.71 -11.02
C ILE A 166 -6.35 -6.87 -11.36
N ARG A 167 -7.49 -7.20 -10.78
CA ARG A 167 -8.74 -6.49 -11.04
C ARG A 167 -8.77 -5.17 -10.27
N LEU A 168 -9.17 -4.12 -10.97
CA LEU A 168 -9.62 -2.85 -10.40
C LEU A 168 -10.78 -2.35 -11.26
N ASP A 169 -11.99 -2.29 -10.70
CA ASP A 169 -13.19 -1.92 -11.44
C ASP A 169 -13.04 -0.48 -11.97
N GLY A 170 -13.34 -0.27 -13.25
CA GLY A 170 -13.17 1.03 -13.90
C GLY A 170 -11.78 1.30 -14.51
N TYR A 171 -10.83 0.40 -14.35
CA TYR A 171 -9.50 0.43 -14.97
C TYR A 171 -9.19 -0.87 -15.71
N ASP A 172 -8.24 -0.83 -16.63
CA ASP A 172 -7.82 -2.01 -17.38
C ASP A 172 -7.19 -3.08 -16.43
N TYR A 173 -6.50 -2.62 -15.38
CA TYR A 173 -5.94 -3.46 -14.32
C TYR A 173 -5.61 -2.63 -13.08
N GLY A 174 -5.50 -3.31 -11.94
CA GLY A 174 -4.99 -2.78 -10.68
C GLY A 174 -3.53 -3.17 -10.40
N PHE A 175 -3.04 -2.85 -9.23
CA PHE A 175 -1.65 -3.02 -8.83
C PHE A 175 -1.47 -4.07 -7.73
N ILE A 176 -0.29 -4.73 -7.74
CA ILE A 176 0.02 -5.82 -6.81
C ILE A 176 0.09 -5.37 -5.34
N GLY A 177 0.57 -4.16 -5.07
CA GLY A 177 0.66 -3.61 -3.71
C GLY A 177 -0.71 -3.26 -3.13
N GLY A 178 -1.67 -2.84 -3.98
CA GLY A 178 -3.06 -2.65 -3.60
C GLY A 178 -3.84 -3.95 -3.43
N ALA A 179 -3.30 -5.06 -3.95
CA ALA A 179 -3.92 -6.40 -3.90
C ALA A 179 -3.35 -7.30 -2.78
N CYS A 180 -2.55 -6.77 -1.85
CA CYS A 180 -2.01 -7.54 -0.73
C CYS A 180 -1.66 -6.68 0.49
N THR A 181 -1.41 -7.37 1.60
CA THR A 181 -0.83 -6.77 2.82
C THR A 181 -0.03 -7.79 3.61
N MET A 182 0.98 -7.34 4.37
CA MET A 182 1.64 -8.19 5.37
C MET A 182 0.76 -8.26 6.62
N ILE A 183 0.34 -9.46 6.99
CA ILE A 183 -0.41 -9.67 8.25
C ILE A 183 0.55 -9.62 9.45
N ASP A 184 1.70 -10.23 9.29
CA ASP A 184 2.82 -10.21 10.24
C ASP A 184 4.15 -10.26 9.48
N ASP A 185 5.28 -10.30 10.20
CA ASP A 185 6.62 -10.28 9.59
C ASP A 185 6.91 -11.51 8.69
N GLY A 186 6.13 -12.57 8.79
CA GLY A 186 6.31 -13.82 8.04
C GLY A 186 5.12 -14.23 7.19
N THR A 187 4.09 -13.40 7.04
CA THR A 187 2.86 -13.79 6.34
C THR A 187 2.32 -12.67 5.47
N VAL A 188 2.20 -12.90 4.17
CA VAL A 188 1.53 -12.03 3.20
C VAL A 188 0.14 -12.55 2.89
N ALA A 189 -0.87 -11.68 2.98
CA ALA A 189 -2.24 -11.96 2.59
C ALA A 189 -2.54 -11.28 1.25
N PHE A 190 -3.09 -12.04 0.31
CA PHE A 190 -3.55 -11.53 -0.97
C PHE A 190 -5.07 -11.37 -0.99
N PHE A 191 -5.56 -10.25 -1.51
CA PHE A 191 -6.98 -9.94 -1.67
C PHE A 191 -7.54 -10.67 -2.92
N GLY A 192 -7.67 -11.97 -2.81
CA GLY A 192 -8.03 -12.92 -3.84
C GLY A 192 -7.23 -14.21 -3.68
N ASP A 193 -7.10 -14.96 -4.76
CA ASP A 193 -6.27 -16.17 -4.84
C ASP A 193 -5.06 -15.91 -5.75
N ILE A 194 -3.87 -15.88 -5.16
CA ILE A 194 -2.62 -15.64 -5.91
C ILE A 194 -2.39 -16.68 -7.01
N LYS A 195 -2.97 -17.87 -6.89
CA LYS A 195 -2.88 -18.92 -7.92
C LYS A 195 -3.51 -18.51 -9.25
N THR A 196 -4.40 -17.51 -9.24
CA THR A 196 -4.99 -16.95 -10.46
C THR A 196 -4.03 -16.03 -11.23
N HIS A 197 -2.93 -15.58 -10.60
CA HIS A 197 -1.96 -14.71 -11.23
C HIS A 197 -0.99 -15.51 -12.14
N PRO A 198 -0.71 -15.08 -13.39
CA PRO A 198 0.19 -15.79 -14.30
C PRO A 198 1.58 -16.08 -13.74
N ASN A 199 2.10 -15.16 -12.92
CA ASN A 199 3.41 -15.33 -12.27
C ASN A 199 3.33 -16.04 -10.91
N PHE A 200 2.24 -16.72 -10.57
CA PHE A 200 2.05 -17.38 -9.27
C PHE A 200 3.29 -18.16 -8.84
N ARG A 201 3.82 -19.05 -9.70
CA ARG A 201 4.97 -19.88 -9.35
C ARG A 201 6.23 -19.08 -8.99
N LYS A 202 6.46 -17.95 -9.68
CA LYS A 202 7.57 -17.04 -9.36
C LYS A 202 7.35 -16.36 -8.00
N ILE A 203 6.13 -15.88 -7.75
CA ILE A 203 5.74 -15.24 -6.48
C ILE A 203 5.86 -16.23 -5.33
N GLU A 204 5.31 -17.43 -5.47
CA GLU A 204 5.38 -18.48 -4.46
C GLU A 204 6.83 -18.80 -4.08
N ARG A 205 7.69 -19.02 -5.10
CA ARG A 205 9.11 -19.30 -4.89
C ARG A 205 9.82 -18.12 -4.20
N PHE A 206 9.52 -16.89 -4.59
CA PHE A 206 10.09 -15.69 -3.99
C PHE A 206 9.70 -15.56 -2.51
N CYS A 207 8.43 -15.78 -2.17
CA CYS A 207 7.97 -15.79 -0.79
C CYS A 207 8.67 -16.90 0.04
N ILE A 208 8.82 -18.11 -0.52
CA ILE A 208 9.54 -19.19 0.15
C ILE A 208 10.99 -18.82 0.45
N ILE A 209 11.72 -18.23 -0.51
CA ILE A 209 13.12 -17.79 -0.33
C ILE A 209 13.23 -16.77 0.83
N HIS A 210 12.22 -15.91 0.99
CA HIS A 210 12.17 -14.92 2.06
C HIS A 210 11.50 -15.42 3.36
N ASN A 211 11.20 -16.72 3.46
CA ASN A 211 10.50 -17.34 4.61
C ASN A 211 9.13 -16.70 4.90
N VAL A 212 8.42 -16.29 3.85
CA VAL A 212 7.09 -15.68 3.96
C VAL A 212 6.02 -16.65 3.51
N LYS A 213 5.04 -16.88 4.38
CA LYS A 213 3.85 -17.68 4.11
C LYS A 213 2.85 -16.84 3.28
N ILE A 214 2.21 -17.48 2.32
CA ILE A 214 1.12 -16.88 1.55
C ILE A 214 -0.23 -17.34 2.10
N ILE A 215 -1.16 -16.41 2.28
CA ILE A 215 -2.57 -16.67 2.48
C ILE A 215 -3.42 -15.99 1.40
N ASN A 216 -4.45 -16.70 0.96
CA ASN A 216 -5.46 -16.19 0.02
C ASN A 216 -6.72 -15.81 0.82
N LEU A 217 -7.14 -14.55 0.73
CA LEU A 217 -8.32 -14.08 1.47
C LEU A 217 -9.64 -14.40 0.75
N ALA A 218 -9.58 -14.80 -0.52
CA ALA A 218 -10.73 -15.25 -1.29
C ALA A 218 -10.30 -16.32 -2.31
N GLU A 219 -10.41 -17.60 -1.94
CA GLU A 219 -10.04 -18.72 -2.80
C GLU A 219 -10.81 -18.72 -4.12
N ASN A 220 -10.12 -19.10 -5.21
CA ASN A 220 -10.65 -19.19 -6.56
C ASN A 220 -11.22 -17.86 -7.12
N LYS A 221 -10.86 -16.72 -6.52
CA LYS A 221 -11.20 -15.38 -7.02
C LYS A 221 -9.95 -14.68 -7.53
N PRO A 222 -10.05 -13.90 -8.62
CA PRO A 222 -8.92 -13.11 -9.08
C PRO A 222 -8.44 -12.14 -8.00
N LEU A 223 -7.17 -11.79 -8.04
CA LEU A 223 -6.63 -10.73 -7.20
C LEU A 223 -7.36 -9.42 -7.48
N THR A 224 -7.73 -8.71 -6.44
CA THR A 224 -8.42 -7.43 -6.53
C THR A 224 -7.58 -6.36 -5.82
N ASP A 225 -7.32 -5.27 -6.51
CA ASP A 225 -6.75 -4.07 -5.92
C ASP A 225 -7.83 -3.36 -5.10
N VAL A 226 -7.67 -3.32 -3.79
CA VAL A 226 -8.58 -2.70 -2.82
C VAL A 226 -7.94 -1.46 -2.17
N GLY A 227 -6.81 -0.98 -2.74
CA GLY A 227 -5.98 0.05 -2.17
C GLY A 227 -5.10 -0.44 -1.01
N GLY A 228 -4.89 -1.76 -0.92
CA GLY A 228 -4.11 -2.37 0.15
C GLY A 228 -4.76 -2.31 1.52
N ALA A 229 -3.96 -2.61 2.54
CA ALA A 229 -4.32 -2.41 3.94
C ALA A 229 -3.07 -1.99 4.73
N VAL A 230 -3.24 -1.13 5.73
CA VAL A 230 -2.16 -0.64 6.58
C VAL A 230 -2.37 -1.12 8.00
N LYS A 231 -1.40 -1.89 8.51
CA LYS A 231 -1.41 -2.40 9.89
C LYS A 231 -1.06 -1.30 10.89
N ILE A 232 -1.86 -1.22 11.94
CA ILE A 232 -1.70 -0.28 13.04
C ILE A 232 -1.82 -0.96 14.40
#